data_9a22ab452149a03b1e9361d62decedab
#
_entry.id   9a22ab452149a03b1e9361d62decedab
#
_cell.length_a   1.000
_cell.length_b   1.000
_cell.length_c   1.000
_cell.angle_alpha   90.00
_cell.angle_beta   90.00
_cell.angle_gamma   90.00
#
_symmetry.space_group_name_H-M   'P 1'
#
loop_
_entity.id
_entity.type
_entity.pdbx_description
1 polymer ?
#
loop_
_entity_poly.entity_id
_entity_poly.type
_entity_poly.pdbx_seq_one_letter_code
_entity_poly.pdbx_strand_id
1 'polypeptide(L)'
;MTGPSKPKLFIGLDGPVLIPASNSYDRDEYLGASVAPYAKSFLHWAAQHFDVHWLSDRGAGPAVYVANLLSLPADKVRVAGYVDSKVEALSPHKDFYWVDSELIPHEVSWLAQHGHVDRLISVDPLTGVSTDAKKALEARVVTHR
;
A
#
# COMPACT_ATOMS: atom_id res chain seq x y z
N MET A 1 -19.16 23.39 1.66
CA MET A 1 -18.67 22.62 2.81
C MET A 1 -18.13 21.28 2.35
N THR A 2 -16.91 21.01 2.69
CA THR A 2 -16.30 19.72 2.35
C THR A 2 -16.72 18.67 3.37
N GLY A 3 -16.99 17.45 2.92
CA GLY A 3 -17.23 16.34 3.83
C GLY A 3 -15.98 15.96 4.60
N PRO A 4 -16.04 14.97 5.50
CA PRO A 4 -14.86 14.50 6.22
C PRO A 4 -13.78 14.02 5.24
N SER A 5 -12.53 14.28 5.58
CA SER A 5 -11.40 13.82 4.79
C SER A 5 -11.37 12.30 4.74
N LYS A 6 -11.00 11.74 3.60
CA LYS A 6 -10.77 10.31 3.49
C LYS A 6 -9.57 9.95 4.36
N PRO A 7 -9.61 8.79 5.06
CA PRO A 7 -8.43 8.31 5.77
C PRO A 7 -7.31 8.01 4.78
N LYS A 8 -6.07 8.11 5.25
CA LYS A 8 -4.91 7.81 4.42
C LYS A 8 -4.67 6.31 4.38
N LEU A 9 -4.33 5.82 3.21
CA LEU A 9 -3.88 4.45 3.03
C LEU A 9 -2.48 4.46 2.47
N PHE A 10 -1.53 3.94 3.23
CA PHE A 10 -0.17 3.72 2.77
C PHE A 10 -0.06 2.28 2.30
N ILE A 11 0.45 2.07 1.11
CA ILE A 11 0.59 0.74 0.54
C ILE A 11 2.02 0.53 0.03
N GLY A 12 2.65 -0.55 0.49
CA GLY A 12 3.96 -0.96 -0.01
C GLY A 12 3.85 -1.40 -1.46
N LEU A 13 4.85 -1.04 -2.28
CA LEU A 13 4.87 -1.44 -3.67
C LEU A 13 5.28 -2.89 -3.81
N ASP A 14 6.43 -3.27 -3.23
CA ASP A 14 6.91 -4.65 -3.25
C ASP A 14 6.19 -5.48 -2.19
N GLY A 15 5.62 -6.59 -2.62
CA GLY A 15 4.84 -7.48 -1.80
C GLY A 15 3.35 -7.31 -2.02
N PRO A 16 2.72 -6.19 -1.63
CA PRO A 16 1.29 -5.99 -1.90
C PRO A 16 0.94 -5.93 -3.38
N VAL A 17 1.73 -5.23 -4.18
CA VAL A 17 1.42 -4.95 -5.58
C VAL A 17 2.35 -5.68 -6.53
N LEU A 18 3.65 -5.72 -6.24
CA LEU A 18 4.64 -6.43 -7.03
C LEU A 18 5.00 -7.73 -6.34
N ILE A 19 4.82 -8.83 -7.05
CA ILE A 19 5.08 -10.18 -6.58
C ILE A 19 6.11 -10.87 -7.48
N PRO A 20 6.76 -11.95 -7.04
CA PRO A 20 7.67 -12.71 -7.90
C PRO A 20 6.96 -13.21 -9.15
N ALA A 21 7.60 -13.10 -10.31
CA ALA A 21 7.04 -13.59 -11.56
C ALA A 21 7.02 -15.12 -11.54
N SER A 22 5.88 -15.71 -11.96
CA SER A 22 5.74 -17.15 -12.06
C SER A 22 6.48 -17.71 -13.28
N ASN A 23 6.67 -16.88 -14.31
CA ASN A 23 7.45 -17.23 -15.51
C ASN A 23 7.93 -15.93 -16.17
N SER A 24 8.75 -16.07 -17.22
CA SER A 24 9.36 -14.92 -17.91
C SER A 24 8.35 -14.03 -18.64
N TYR A 25 7.18 -14.57 -19.01
CA TYR A 25 6.16 -13.81 -19.70
C TYR A 25 5.38 -12.87 -18.76
N ASP A 26 5.25 -13.28 -17.51
CA ASP A 26 4.56 -12.47 -16.49
C ASP A 26 5.44 -11.35 -15.93
N ARG A 27 6.76 -11.48 -16.14
CA ARG A 27 7.73 -10.56 -15.57
C ARG A 27 7.83 -9.28 -16.41
N ASP A 28 7.60 -8.16 -15.78
CA ASP A 28 7.88 -6.86 -16.38
C ASP A 28 9.40 -6.63 -16.35
N GLU A 29 9.98 -6.31 -17.50
CA GLU A 29 11.43 -6.14 -17.61
C GLU A 29 11.95 -4.97 -16.78
N TYR A 30 11.21 -3.89 -16.73
CA TYR A 30 11.61 -2.71 -15.97
C TYR A 30 11.54 -2.97 -14.46
N LEU A 31 10.50 -3.65 -14.01
CA LEU A 31 10.26 -3.91 -12.59
C LEU A 31 10.99 -5.15 -12.08
N GLY A 32 11.30 -6.10 -12.93
CA GLY A 32 11.84 -7.39 -12.54
C GLY A 32 10.88 -8.24 -11.72
N ALA A 33 9.58 -7.97 -11.83
CA ALA A 33 8.54 -8.62 -11.03
C ALA A 33 7.23 -8.59 -11.81
N SER A 34 6.21 -9.29 -11.30
CA SER A 34 4.87 -9.26 -11.86
C SER A 34 3.95 -8.40 -10.99
N VAL A 35 2.93 -7.82 -11.59
CA VAL A 35 1.87 -7.14 -10.84
C VAL A 35 0.91 -8.19 -10.29
N ALA A 36 0.55 -8.08 -9.01
CA ALA A 36 -0.37 -9.00 -8.36
C ALA A 36 -1.74 -8.98 -9.08
N PRO A 37 -2.38 -10.14 -9.26
CA PRO A 37 -3.62 -10.23 -10.06
C PRO A 37 -4.76 -9.34 -9.57
N TYR A 38 -4.87 -9.13 -8.26
CA TYR A 38 -5.96 -8.34 -7.68
C TYR A 38 -5.58 -6.87 -7.47
N ALA A 39 -4.33 -6.48 -7.78
CA ALA A 39 -3.83 -5.14 -7.46
C ALA A 39 -4.63 -4.03 -8.14
N LYS A 40 -4.97 -4.20 -9.40
CA LYS A 40 -5.74 -3.18 -10.14
C LYS A 40 -7.11 -2.94 -9.48
N SER A 41 -7.87 -4.00 -9.25
CA SER A 41 -9.18 -3.89 -8.60
C SER A 41 -9.09 -3.30 -7.21
N PHE A 42 -8.10 -3.76 -6.43
CA PHE A 42 -7.90 -3.27 -5.08
C PHE A 42 -7.61 -1.77 -5.05
N LEU A 43 -6.67 -1.32 -5.89
CA LEU A 43 -6.24 0.08 -5.89
C LEU A 43 -7.30 1.02 -6.45
N HIS A 44 -8.07 0.59 -7.44
CA HIS A 44 -9.19 1.38 -7.93
C HIS A 44 -10.27 1.55 -6.86
N TRP A 45 -10.57 0.49 -6.12
CA TRP A 45 -11.47 0.56 -4.98
C TRP A 45 -10.89 1.47 -3.88
N ALA A 46 -9.62 1.27 -3.54
CA ALA A 46 -8.96 2.04 -2.48
C ALA A 46 -8.94 3.54 -2.79
N ALA A 47 -8.67 3.91 -4.04
CA ALA A 47 -8.61 5.32 -4.44
C ALA A 47 -9.96 6.03 -4.31
N GLN A 48 -11.07 5.29 -4.30
CA GLN A 48 -12.41 5.86 -4.08
C GLN A 48 -12.69 6.13 -2.59
N HIS A 49 -12.07 5.37 -1.69
CA HIS A 49 -12.39 5.38 -0.26
C HIS A 49 -11.29 5.94 0.61
N PHE A 50 -10.07 6.05 0.09
CA PHE A 50 -8.88 6.46 0.83
C PHE A 50 -8.08 7.49 0.03
N ASP A 51 -7.29 8.27 0.75
CA ASP A 51 -6.21 9.06 0.18
C ASP A 51 -4.98 8.14 0.11
N VAL A 52 -4.68 7.60 -1.07
CA VAL A 52 -3.72 6.50 -1.24
C VAL A 52 -2.31 7.03 -1.50
N HIS A 53 -1.34 6.48 -0.77
CA HIS A 53 0.06 6.82 -0.90
C HIS A 53 0.92 5.57 -1.09
N TRP A 54 1.83 5.60 -2.05
CA TRP A 54 2.80 4.55 -2.26
C TRP A 54 3.94 4.65 -1.24
N LEU A 55 4.34 3.50 -0.69
CA LEU A 55 5.60 3.34 0.03
C LEU A 55 6.51 2.45 -0.82
N SER A 56 7.40 3.07 -1.59
CA SER A 56 8.22 2.35 -2.58
C SER A 56 9.68 2.36 -2.18
N ASP A 57 10.24 1.17 -1.95
CA ASP A 57 11.67 0.98 -1.75
C ASP A 57 12.46 1.18 -3.07
N ARG A 58 11.75 1.18 -4.19
CA ARG A 58 12.33 1.38 -5.52
C ARG A 58 12.39 2.85 -5.96
N GLY A 59 11.86 3.76 -5.11
CA GLY A 59 11.76 5.18 -5.45
C GLY A 59 10.48 5.53 -6.19
N ALA A 60 10.37 6.81 -6.58
CA ALA A 60 9.16 7.35 -7.19
C ALA A 60 8.92 6.86 -8.62
N GLY A 61 9.98 6.68 -9.42
CA GLY A 61 9.85 6.28 -10.82
C GLY A 61 9.10 4.98 -11.02
N PRO A 62 9.52 3.87 -10.38
CA PRO A 62 8.78 2.61 -10.46
C PRO A 62 7.35 2.71 -9.94
N ALA A 63 7.10 3.47 -8.88
CA ALA A 63 5.75 3.66 -8.35
C ALA A 63 4.82 4.34 -9.36
N VAL A 64 5.31 5.39 -10.04
CA VAL A 64 4.56 6.07 -11.10
C VAL A 64 4.31 5.14 -12.28
N TYR A 65 5.33 4.36 -12.67
CA TYR A 65 5.22 3.39 -13.75
C TYR A 65 4.11 2.37 -13.45
N VAL A 66 4.07 1.82 -12.24
CA VAL A 66 3.04 0.86 -11.82
C VAL A 66 1.66 1.52 -11.84
N ALA A 67 1.54 2.74 -11.34
CA ALA A 67 0.27 3.46 -11.37
C ALA A 67 -0.27 3.58 -12.80
N ASN A 68 0.62 3.88 -13.77
CA ASN A 68 0.25 3.95 -15.17
C ASN A 68 -0.19 2.59 -15.72
N LEU A 69 0.52 1.52 -15.38
CA LEU A 69 0.14 0.16 -15.77
C LEU A 69 -1.26 -0.20 -15.29
N LEU A 70 -1.63 0.28 -14.10
CA LEU A 70 -2.92 -0.01 -13.47
C LEU A 70 -4.00 1.02 -13.83
N SER A 71 -3.70 1.95 -14.72
CA SER A 71 -4.61 3.01 -15.14
C SER A 71 -5.12 3.86 -13.97
N LEU A 72 -4.24 4.14 -13.01
CA LEU A 72 -4.55 4.97 -11.85
C LEU A 72 -4.19 6.43 -12.15
N PRO A 73 -5.12 7.38 -11.97
CA PRO A 73 -4.79 8.79 -12.15
C PRO A 73 -3.71 9.24 -11.15
N ALA A 74 -2.78 10.07 -11.62
CA ALA A 74 -1.65 10.53 -10.81
C ALA A 74 -2.08 11.31 -9.56
N ASP A 75 -3.23 11.97 -9.60
CA ASP A 75 -3.77 12.73 -8.48
C ASP A 75 -4.48 11.84 -7.44
N LYS A 76 -4.70 10.57 -7.74
CA LYS A 76 -5.40 9.63 -6.85
C LYS A 76 -4.45 8.76 -6.04
N VAL A 77 -3.22 8.58 -6.51
CA VAL A 77 -2.21 7.77 -5.80
C VAL A 77 -0.90 8.53 -5.82
N ARG A 78 -0.44 8.96 -4.65
CA ARG A 78 0.76 9.76 -4.50
C ARG A 78 1.90 8.95 -3.91
N VAL A 79 3.14 9.39 -4.14
CA VAL A 79 4.31 8.74 -3.54
C VAL A 79 4.62 9.42 -2.21
N ALA A 80 4.69 8.64 -1.14
CA ALA A 80 5.13 9.12 0.17
C ALA A 80 6.64 8.94 0.29
N GLY A 81 7.34 10.00 0.71
CA GLY A 81 8.78 9.97 0.82
C GLY A 81 9.26 9.44 2.17
N TYR A 82 10.34 8.65 2.16
CA TYR A 82 11.06 8.23 3.35
C TYR A 82 12.49 7.89 2.94
N VAL A 83 13.40 7.88 3.92
CA VAL A 83 14.83 7.63 3.68
C VAL A 83 15.23 6.27 4.27
N ASP A 84 15.12 6.09 5.58
CA ASP A 84 15.58 4.89 6.26
C ASP A 84 14.46 3.91 6.60
N SER A 85 13.27 4.40 6.91
CA SER A 85 12.15 3.58 7.34
C SER A 85 10.83 4.16 6.90
N LYS A 86 9.92 3.29 6.51
CA LYS A 86 8.56 3.67 6.09
C LYS A 86 7.79 4.42 7.18
N VAL A 87 8.13 4.21 8.46
CA VAL A 87 7.48 4.93 9.55
C VAL A 87 7.71 6.44 9.49
N GLU A 88 8.73 6.90 8.79
CA GLU A 88 8.96 8.33 8.57
C GLU A 88 7.80 8.97 7.81
N ALA A 89 7.22 8.25 6.87
CA ALA A 89 6.04 8.71 6.12
C ALA A 89 4.77 8.64 6.96
N LEU A 90 4.69 7.68 7.86
CA LEU A 90 3.50 7.42 8.68
C LEU A 90 3.41 8.31 9.91
N SER A 91 4.56 8.63 10.52
CA SER A 91 4.62 9.27 11.84
C SER A 91 3.87 10.61 11.97
N PRO A 92 3.77 11.46 10.93
CA PRO A 92 3.00 12.69 11.03
C PRO A 92 1.49 12.49 11.06
N HIS A 93 1.02 11.30 10.77
CA HIS A 93 -0.41 11.02 10.60
C HIS A 93 -0.99 10.24 11.77
N LYS A 94 -2.24 10.49 12.10
CA LYS A 94 -2.97 9.77 13.16
C LYS A 94 -4.07 8.89 12.59
N ASP A 95 -4.66 9.29 11.47
CA ASP A 95 -5.74 8.54 10.81
C ASP A 95 -5.21 7.93 9.53
N PHE A 96 -4.62 6.76 9.63
CA PHE A 96 -4.07 6.04 8.50
C PHE A 96 -4.28 4.53 8.63
N TYR A 97 -4.16 3.86 7.49
CA TYR A 97 -4.02 2.41 7.41
C TYR A 97 -2.80 2.10 6.56
N TRP A 98 -2.21 0.95 6.79
CA TRP A 98 -0.98 0.53 6.12
C TRP A 98 -1.13 -0.90 5.62
N VAL A 99 -1.01 -1.11 4.31
CA VAL A 99 -1.00 -2.43 3.69
C VAL A 99 0.41 -2.72 3.23
N ASP A 100 1.02 -3.77 3.77
CA ASP A 100 2.38 -4.14 3.41
C ASP A 100 2.59 -5.63 3.68
N SER A 101 3.76 -6.15 3.28
CA SER A 101 4.07 -7.57 3.43
C SER A 101 5.10 -7.82 4.52
N GLU A 102 6.28 -7.26 4.38
CA GLU A 102 7.39 -7.49 5.31
C GLU A 102 7.80 -6.19 5.99
N LEU A 103 7.77 -6.19 7.31
CA LEU A 103 8.22 -5.07 8.12
C LEU A 103 9.54 -5.41 8.78
N ILE A 104 10.42 -4.42 8.87
CA ILE A 104 11.63 -4.55 9.67
C ILE A 104 11.27 -4.42 11.16
N PRO A 105 12.10 -4.96 12.09
CA PRO A 105 11.78 -4.92 13.52
C PRO A 105 11.50 -3.52 14.07
N HIS A 106 12.19 -2.50 13.58
CA HIS A 106 11.96 -1.12 13.97
C HIS A 106 10.52 -0.67 13.67
N GLU A 107 9.98 -1.08 12.52
CA GLU A 107 8.62 -0.71 12.11
C GLU A 107 7.57 -1.40 12.97
N VAL A 108 7.79 -2.68 13.28
CA VAL A 108 6.90 -3.44 14.18
C VAL A 108 6.88 -2.79 15.57
N SER A 109 8.05 -2.45 16.10
CA SER A 109 8.16 -1.80 17.41
C SER A 109 7.48 -0.43 17.43
N TRP A 110 7.64 0.35 16.36
CA TRP A 110 7.02 1.66 16.24
C TRP A 110 5.49 1.56 16.29
N LEU A 111 4.92 0.61 15.54
CA LEU A 111 3.48 0.38 15.55
C LEU A 111 2.98 0.04 16.96
N ALA A 112 3.68 -0.86 17.65
CA ALA A 112 3.29 -1.27 18.99
C ALA A 112 3.37 -0.12 19.99
N GLN A 113 4.45 0.66 19.93
CA GLN A 113 4.66 1.79 20.86
C GLN A 113 3.63 2.90 20.70
N HIS A 114 3.10 3.08 19.48
CA HIS A 114 2.14 4.13 19.19
C HIS A 114 0.69 3.65 19.17
N GLY A 115 0.45 2.37 19.50
CA GLY A 115 -0.90 1.81 19.51
C GLY A 115 -1.51 1.67 18.13
N HIS A 116 -0.69 1.45 17.09
CA HIS A 116 -1.12 1.39 15.69
C HIS A 116 -1.06 0.00 15.07
N VAL A 117 -0.91 -1.06 15.88
CA VAL A 117 -0.81 -2.44 15.36
C VAL A 117 -2.04 -2.80 14.52
N ASP A 118 -3.22 -2.35 14.93
CA ASP A 118 -4.47 -2.61 14.23
C ASP A 118 -4.65 -1.77 12.95
N ARG A 119 -3.72 -0.87 12.66
CA ARG A 119 -3.71 -0.09 11.43
C ARG A 119 -3.02 -0.84 10.29
N LEU A 120 -2.28 -1.89 10.60
CA LEU A 120 -1.54 -2.68 9.62
C LEU A 120 -2.39 -3.84 9.12
N ILE A 121 -2.44 -3.98 7.80
CA ILE A 121 -2.96 -5.16 7.11
C ILE A 121 -1.77 -5.82 6.43
N SER A 122 -1.39 -7.00 6.92
CA SER A 122 -0.30 -7.79 6.32
C SER A 122 -0.82 -8.63 5.17
N VAL A 123 -0.06 -8.67 4.08
CA VAL A 123 -0.37 -9.52 2.93
C VAL A 123 0.80 -10.46 2.64
N ASP A 124 0.50 -11.55 1.98
CA ASP A 124 1.51 -12.51 1.54
C ASP A 124 2.27 -11.90 0.35
N PRO A 125 3.61 -11.74 0.44
CA PRO A 125 4.38 -11.13 -0.65
C PRO A 125 4.44 -12.01 -1.91
N LEU A 126 4.05 -13.27 -1.84
CA LEU A 126 4.03 -14.18 -2.98
C LEU A 126 2.74 -14.04 -3.80
N THR A 127 1.68 -13.55 -3.20
CA THR A 127 0.38 -13.42 -3.86
C THR A 127 -0.11 -11.97 -3.96
N GLY A 128 0.37 -11.08 -3.09
CA GLY A 128 -0.02 -9.69 -3.05
C GLY A 128 -1.39 -9.47 -2.42
N VAL A 129 -1.93 -8.28 -2.64
CA VAL A 129 -3.26 -7.94 -2.12
C VAL A 129 -4.33 -8.86 -2.69
N SER A 130 -5.37 -9.10 -1.89
CA SER A 130 -6.46 -10.01 -2.22
C SER A 130 -7.79 -9.41 -1.74
N THR A 131 -8.88 -10.12 -2.01
CA THR A 131 -10.18 -9.76 -1.46
C THR A 131 -10.18 -9.77 0.06
N ASP A 132 -9.35 -10.60 0.69
CA ASP A 132 -9.22 -10.65 2.15
C ASP A 132 -8.64 -9.36 2.70
N ALA A 133 -7.64 -8.77 2.02
CA ALA A 133 -7.07 -7.49 2.41
C ALA A 133 -8.12 -6.37 2.33
N LYS A 134 -8.93 -6.37 1.28
CA LYS A 134 -10.04 -5.42 1.12
C LYS A 134 -11.03 -5.55 2.25
N LYS A 135 -11.47 -6.77 2.57
CA LYS A 135 -12.42 -7.03 3.65
C LYS A 135 -11.86 -6.61 5.00
N ALA A 136 -10.57 -6.86 5.22
CA ALA A 136 -9.90 -6.47 6.47
C ALA A 136 -9.90 -4.95 6.63
N LEU A 137 -9.59 -4.21 5.57
CA LEU A 137 -9.63 -2.75 5.60
C LEU A 137 -11.03 -2.23 5.86
N GLU A 138 -12.03 -2.78 5.18
CA GLU A 138 -13.42 -2.39 5.40
C GLU A 138 -13.84 -2.58 6.87
N ALA A 139 -13.46 -3.72 7.45
CA ALA A 139 -13.76 -4.01 8.86
C ALA A 139 -13.05 -3.04 9.82
N ARG A 140 -11.78 -2.70 9.53
CA ARG A 140 -11.02 -1.76 10.37
C ARG A 140 -11.59 -0.36 10.32
N VAL A 141 -12.00 0.11 9.14
CA VAL A 141 -12.62 1.43 8.98
C VAL A 141 -13.91 1.52 9.79
N VAL A 142 -14.75 0.49 9.75
CA VAL A 142 -15.99 0.44 10.55
C VAL A 142 -15.68 0.50 12.05
N THR A 143 -14.68 -0.27 12.50
CA THR A 143 -14.29 -0.34 13.91
C THR A 143 -13.76 1.00 14.43
N HIS A 144 -13.06 1.78 13.59
CA HIS A 144 -12.43 3.04 13.98
C HIS A 144 -13.31 4.27 13.76
N ARG A 145 -14.54 4.10 13.33
CA ARG A 145 -15.49 5.22 13.19
C ARG A 145 -15.96 5.74 14.54
#